data_f722c615091da7d456949ee412f5cdda
#
_entry.id   f722c615091da7d456949ee412f5cdda
#
_cell.length_a   1.000
_cell.length_b   1.000
_cell.length_c   1.000
_cell.angle_alpha   90.00
_cell.angle_beta   90.00
_cell.angle_gamma   90.00
#
_symmetry.space_group_name_H-M   'P 1'
#
loop_
_entity.id
_entity.type
_entity.pdbx_description
1 polymer ?
#
loop_
_entity_poly.entity_id
_entity_poly.type
_entity_poly.pdbx_seq_one_letter_code
_entity_poly.pdbx_strand_id
1 'polypeptide(L)'
;MAEQKRTRQPNGASTIYLGKDGKWHGRVTVGVRDDGRPDRRHIERKTKAEVTRAVREMERARDDKKLRKPGQSWTLQAWLEHWVENIAKPYVSENTYDGYEVDVRVHLVPGLGAHKLDRLEPEHLERFYRKMQAAGSSAGTAHHAHRTIRVALGEAVRRGHVATNAAEIAKAPRLEEEDIEPYTIEEVQSLLVEAAKLRNSARWVVALALGLRQGEALGLHWEDVDLAAGYVRIRKNRLRPKYAHGCGPNPCGRKAGYCPKREQTRREHKSTKSRAGRRTIGLPDPLIKILRQHQEAQERERVAAGADWEGKGYVFASPVGGPLSPNTDFHVWKKLLRDAGVRDGRLHDARHTAATVLLILGVPDVVIDSIMGWEPGGAARMRARYMHVTGTMLRKVAQQVGDALWELPKTN
;
A
#
# COMPACT_ATOMS: atom_id res chain seq x y z
N MET A 1 74.42 8.74 23.54
CA MET A 1 73.27 8.78 22.60
C MET A 1 72.11 8.05 23.24
N ALA A 2 71.06 8.78 23.69
CA ALA A 2 69.94 8.20 24.43
C ALA A 2 68.92 7.55 23.42
N GLU A 3 68.66 6.28 23.62
CA GLU A 3 67.67 5.50 22.86
C GLU A 3 66.27 6.03 23.20
N GLN A 4 65.63 6.70 22.27
CA GLN A 4 64.22 7.14 22.42
C GLN A 4 63.34 5.89 22.48
N LYS A 5 62.85 5.56 23.68
CA LYS A 5 61.78 4.55 23.88
C LYS A 5 60.56 4.92 23.02
N ARG A 6 60.27 4.11 21.99
CA ARG A 6 59.07 4.18 21.20
C ARG A 6 57.86 3.93 22.10
N THR A 7 57.15 4.95 22.47
CA THR A 7 55.86 4.86 23.18
C THR A 7 54.86 4.14 22.29
N ARG A 8 54.17 3.16 22.86
CA ARG A 8 53.12 2.37 22.18
C ARG A 8 51.95 3.31 21.86
N GLN A 9 51.57 3.40 20.59
CA GLN A 9 50.48 4.24 20.20
C GLN A 9 49.14 3.75 20.81
N PRO A 10 48.17 4.65 21.08
CA PRO A 10 46.88 4.27 21.64
C PRO A 10 46.15 3.22 20.78
N ASN A 11 45.39 2.36 21.44
CA ASN A 11 44.58 1.35 20.74
C ASN A 11 43.60 2.05 19.76
N GLY A 12 43.66 1.67 18.49
CA GLY A 12 42.81 2.25 17.42
C GLY A 12 43.47 3.34 16.59
N ALA A 13 44.66 3.81 16.95
CA ALA A 13 45.43 4.77 16.15
C ALA A 13 45.85 4.18 14.80
N SER A 14 45.84 5.02 13.77
CA SER A 14 46.34 4.65 12.44
C SER A 14 47.86 4.60 12.46
N THR A 15 48.43 3.67 11.69
CA THR A 15 49.89 3.51 11.59
C THR A 15 50.35 3.71 10.16
N ILE A 16 51.47 4.42 10.00
CA ILE A 16 52.16 4.61 8.71
C ILE A 16 53.58 4.09 8.85
N TYR A 17 54.02 3.24 7.93
CA TYR A 17 55.36 2.65 7.96
C TYR A 17 55.86 2.36 6.54
N LEU A 18 57.20 2.27 6.38
CA LEU A 18 57.85 1.83 5.15
C LEU A 18 57.90 0.30 5.16
N GLY A 19 57.33 -0.34 4.14
CA GLY A 19 57.39 -1.79 3.98
C GLY A 19 58.73 -2.28 3.47
N LYS A 20 58.99 -3.58 3.59
CA LYS A 20 60.17 -4.23 3.03
C LYS A 20 60.21 -4.22 1.50
N ASP A 21 59.05 -3.97 0.88
CA ASP A 21 58.83 -3.82 -0.57
C ASP A 21 59.18 -2.42 -1.10
N GLY A 22 59.73 -1.55 -0.21
CA GLY A 22 60.05 -0.17 -0.57
C GLY A 22 58.90 0.78 -0.72
N LYS A 23 57.68 0.36 -0.39
CA LYS A 23 56.48 1.18 -0.45
C LYS A 23 56.04 1.64 0.95
N TRP A 24 55.27 2.74 0.98
CA TRP A 24 54.70 3.26 2.20
C TRP A 24 53.31 2.65 2.43
N HIS A 25 53.12 2.10 3.62
CA HIS A 25 51.90 1.45 4.05
C HIS A 25 51.21 2.24 5.15
N GLY A 26 49.88 2.31 5.07
CA GLY A 26 49.01 2.87 6.09
C GLY A 26 48.01 1.82 6.58
N ARG A 27 47.73 1.78 7.88
CA ARG A 27 46.66 0.96 8.47
C ARG A 27 45.73 1.85 9.29
N VAL A 28 44.45 1.82 8.96
CA VAL A 28 43.40 2.59 9.65
C VAL A 28 42.36 1.61 10.24
N THR A 29 42.10 1.71 11.54
CA THR A 29 41.01 0.97 12.15
C THR A 29 39.72 1.71 11.87
N VAL A 30 38.78 1.05 11.15
CA VAL A 30 37.54 1.65 10.66
C VAL A 30 36.29 1.21 11.45
N GLY A 31 36.42 0.22 12.31
CA GLY A 31 35.34 -0.32 13.12
C GLY A 31 35.72 -1.62 13.81
N VAL A 32 34.72 -2.40 14.18
CA VAL A 32 34.83 -3.73 14.76
C VAL A 32 34.02 -4.70 13.89
N ARG A 33 34.56 -5.88 13.63
CA ARG A 33 33.90 -6.96 12.92
C ARG A 33 32.88 -7.65 13.82
N ASP A 34 32.00 -8.47 13.23
CA ASP A 34 31.00 -9.23 13.97
C ASP A 34 31.59 -10.22 14.99
N ASP A 35 32.86 -10.61 14.78
CA ASP A 35 33.66 -11.45 15.71
C ASP A 35 34.37 -10.66 16.84
N GLY A 36 34.09 -9.37 16.95
CA GLY A 36 34.67 -8.48 17.96
C GLY A 36 36.06 -7.98 17.64
N ARG A 37 36.69 -8.41 16.54
CA ARG A 37 38.04 -7.97 16.14
C ARG A 37 38.02 -6.62 15.43
N PRO A 38 39.09 -5.80 15.56
CA PRO A 38 39.18 -4.54 14.83
C PRO A 38 39.16 -4.74 13.32
N ASP A 39 38.27 -4.01 12.62
CA ASP A 39 38.25 -3.91 11.17
C ASP A 39 39.32 -2.90 10.75
N ARG A 40 40.43 -3.41 10.19
CA ARG A 40 41.58 -2.60 9.79
C ARG A 40 41.68 -2.56 8.28
N ARG A 41 41.81 -1.35 7.71
CA ARG A 41 42.05 -1.12 6.29
C ARG A 41 43.51 -0.82 6.05
N HIS A 42 44.05 -1.42 5.00
CA HIS A 42 45.41 -1.26 4.54
C HIS A 42 45.42 -0.39 3.29
N ILE A 43 46.38 0.56 3.24
CA ILE A 43 46.62 1.47 2.12
C ILE A 43 48.07 1.35 1.78
N GLU A 44 48.40 1.31 0.47
CA GLU A 44 49.76 1.26 -0.06
C GLU A 44 49.96 2.39 -1.06
N ARG A 45 51.05 3.15 -0.95
CA ARG A 45 51.44 4.23 -1.88
C ARG A 45 52.96 4.25 -2.07
N LYS A 46 53.39 4.94 -3.14
CA LYS A 46 54.83 5.07 -3.44
C LYS A 46 55.55 6.03 -2.49
N THR A 47 54.87 7.06 -2.01
CA THR A 47 55.47 8.09 -1.15
C THR A 47 54.77 8.20 0.21
N LYS A 48 55.54 8.67 1.22
CA LYS A 48 55.02 8.92 2.57
C LYS A 48 53.90 9.98 2.57
N ALA A 49 54.04 11.00 1.73
CA ALA A 49 53.07 12.08 1.63
C ALA A 49 51.70 11.57 1.12
N GLU A 50 51.73 10.73 0.09
CA GLU A 50 50.53 10.13 -0.49
C GLU A 50 49.81 9.20 0.49
N VAL A 51 50.55 8.32 1.22
CA VAL A 51 49.90 7.44 2.19
C VAL A 51 49.34 8.22 3.36
N THR A 52 50.04 9.27 3.82
CA THR A 52 49.57 10.13 4.90
C THR A 52 48.27 10.84 4.53
N ARG A 53 48.19 11.36 3.29
CA ARG A 53 46.94 11.98 2.77
C ARG A 53 45.78 10.97 2.74
N ALA A 54 46.01 9.79 2.18
CA ALA A 54 45.03 8.74 2.07
C ALA A 54 44.57 8.21 3.45
N VAL A 55 45.47 8.09 4.42
CA VAL A 55 45.14 7.74 5.81
C VAL A 55 44.23 8.82 6.44
N ARG A 56 44.59 10.10 6.33
CA ARG A 56 43.78 11.22 6.85
C ARG A 56 42.41 11.33 6.20
N GLU A 57 42.33 11.10 4.89
CA GLU A 57 41.01 11.05 4.18
C GLU A 57 40.16 9.90 4.71
N MET A 58 40.76 8.73 4.96
CA MET A 58 40.03 7.59 5.50
C MET A 58 39.61 7.80 6.97
N GLU A 59 40.47 8.46 7.78
CA GLU A 59 40.10 8.83 9.14
C GLU A 59 38.93 9.82 9.16
N ARG A 60 38.95 10.87 8.33
CA ARG A 60 37.82 11.81 8.18
C ARG A 60 36.54 11.08 7.75
N ALA A 61 36.67 10.20 6.74
CA ALA A 61 35.51 9.44 6.28
C ALA A 61 34.98 8.46 7.34
N ARG A 62 35.83 7.91 8.22
CA ARG A 62 35.44 7.13 9.39
C ARG A 62 34.68 7.98 10.41
N ASP A 63 35.24 9.13 10.76
CA ASP A 63 34.70 10.01 11.77
C ASP A 63 33.35 10.62 11.31
N ASP A 64 33.22 10.92 10.02
CA ASP A 64 31.98 11.29 9.34
C ASP A 64 30.98 10.12 9.15
N LYS A 65 31.32 8.90 9.59
CA LYS A 65 30.52 7.66 9.34
C LYS A 65 30.26 7.37 7.85
N LYS A 66 31.11 7.91 6.96
CA LYS A 66 31.02 7.71 5.49
C LYS A 66 31.86 6.54 4.98
N LEU A 67 32.57 5.83 5.85
CA LEU A 67 33.41 4.69 5.46
C LEU A 67 32.56 3.47 5.12
N ARG A 68 32.61 3.08 3.85
CA ARG A 68 31.99 1.84 3.38
C ARG A 68 32.87 0.64 3.67
N LYS A 69 32.28 -0.51 4.03
CA LYS A 69 33.00 -1.79 4.08
C LYS A 69 33.56 -2.10 2.69
N PRO A 70 34.87 -2.43 2.53
CA PRO A 70 35.43 -2.83 1.23
C PRO A 70 34.78 -4.14 0.79
N GLY A 71 34.46 -4.25 -0.49
CA GLY A 71 34.00 -5.49 -1.11
C GLY A 71 32.51 -5.66 -1.27
N GLN A 72 31.65 -4.87 -0.64
CA GLN A 72 30.19 -4.89 -0.85
C GLN A 72 29.67 -3.61 -1.49
N SER A 73 30.03 -3.39 -2.74
CA SER A 73 29.30 -2.47 -3.59
C SER A 73 27.99 -3.18 -3.99
N TRP A 74 26.89 -2.83 -3.33
CA TRP A 74 25.56 -3.31 -3.71
C TRP A 74 25.29 -3.02 -5.19
N THR A 75 24.75 -3.99 -5.92
CA THR A 75 24.00 -3.67 -7.11
C THR A 75 22.65 -3.14 -6.69
N LEU A 76 21.99 -2.34 -7.54
CA LEU A 76 20.64 -1.88 -7.23
C LEU A 76 19.67 -3.05 -7.05
N GLN A 77 19.80 -4.12 -7.84
CA GLN A 77 19.03 -5.35 -7.66
C GLN A 77 19.19 -5.93 -6.25
N ALA A 78 20.44 -6.22 -5.85
CA ALA A 78 20.71 -6.84 -4.55
C ALA A 78 20.19 -5.96 -3.39
N TRP A 79 20.33 -4.63 -3.50
CA TRP A 79 19.79 -3.69 -2.53
C TRP A 79 18.27 -3.71 -2.47
N LEU A 80 17.59 -3.62 -3.61
CA LEU A 80 16.12 -3.58 -3.68
C LEU A 80 15.49 -4.88 -3.17
N GLU A 81 16.05 -6.04 -3.53
CA GLU A 81 15.62 -7.34 -3.03
C GLU A 81 15.82 -7.46 -1.52
N HIS A 82 16.97 -7.05 -1.01
CA HIS A 82 17.23 -7.02 0.42
C HIS A 82 16.29 -6.05 1.16
N TRP A 83 16.10 -4.84 0.61
CA TRP A 83 15.26 -3.82 1.20
C TRP A 83 13.80 -4.26 1.30
N VAL A 84 13.23 -4.80 0.22
CA VAL A 84 11.82 -5.17 0.19
C VAL A 84 11.50 -6.30 1.16
N GLU A 85 12.37 -7.32 1.26
CA GLU A 85 12.14 -8.50 2.10
C GLU A 85 12.52 -8.27 3.57
N ASN A 86 13.66 -7.65 3.83
CA ASN A 86 14.22 -7.62 5.18
C ASN A 86 13.99 -6.29 5.91
N ILE A 87 13.77 -5.20 5.15
CA ILE A 87 13.63 -3.86 5.74
C ILE A 87 12.18 -3.37 5.65
N ALA A 88 11.57 -3.41 4.48
CA ALA A 88 10.23 -2.88 4.30
C ALA A 88 9.13 -3.82 4.84
N LYS A 89 9.18 -5.10 4.49
CA LYS A 89 8.17 -6.11 4.81
C LYS A 89 7.73 -6.15 6.28
N PRO A 90 8.63 -6.08 7.29
CA PRO A 90 8.23 -6.12 8.69
C PRO A 90 7.44 -4.89 9.16
N TYR A 91 7.57 -3.74 8.48
CA TYR A 91 7.06 -2.45 8.96
C TYR A 91 5.93 -1.87 8.12
N VAL A 92 5.66 -2.43 6.94
CA VAL A 92 4.59 -1.93 6.08
C VAL A 92 3.38 -2.85 6.07
N SER A 93 2.25 -2.34 5.59
CA SER A 93 1.07 -3.18 5.41
C SER A 93 1.25 -4.15 4.25
N GLU A 94 0.52 -5.29 4.28
CA GLU A 94 0.59 -6.31 3.21
C GLU A 94 0.35 -5.71 1.82
N ASN A 95 -0.60 -4.78 1.67
CA ASN A 95 -0.86 -4.13 0.38
C ASN A 95 0.28 -3.20 -0.05
N THR A 96 0.94 -2.54 0.92
CA THR A 96 2.10 -1.70 0.63
C THR A 96 3.29 -2.56 0.22
N TYR A 97 3.50 -3.67 0.93
CA TYR A 97 4.54 -4.65 0.58
C TYR A 97 4.32 -5.21 -0.84
N ASP A 98 3.06 -5.59 -1.18
CA ASP A 98 2.74 -6.07 -2.53
C ASP A 98 3.06 -5.04 -3.61
N GLY A 99 2.71 -3.77 -3.36
CA GLY A 99 3.05 -2.69 -4.29
C GLY A 99 4.56 -2.58 -4.48
N TYR A 100 5.33 -2.58 -3.38
CA TYR A 100 6.79 -2.55 -3.44
C TYR A 100 7.37 -3.79 -4.13
N GLU A 101 6.84 -4.99 -3.83
CA GLU A 101 7.29 -6.24 -4.45
C GLU A 101 7.10 -6.20 -5.97
N VAL A 102 5.94 -5.74 -6.44
CA VAL A 102 5.64 -5.59 -7.88
C VAL A 102 6.58 -4.57 -8.51
N ASP A 103 6.69 -3.36 -7.93
CA ASP A 103 7.56 -2.32 -8.47
C ASP A 103 9.00 -2.79 -8.56
N VAL A 104 9.50 -3.47 -7.52
CA VAL A 104 10.88 -3.97 -7.48
C VAL A 104 11.07 -5.08 -8.52
N ARG A 105 10.26 -6.14 -8.49
CA ARG A 105 10.52 -7.36 -9.29
C ARG A 105 10.13 -7.22 -10.74
N VAL A 106 9.06 -6.47 -11.04
CA VAL A 106 8.52 -6.36 -12.40
C VAL A 106 9.14 -5.19 -13.15
N HIS A 107 9.47 -4.09 -12.46
CA HIS A 107 9.90 -2.86 -13.12
C HIS A 107 11.34 -2.48 -12.80
N LEU A 108 11.69 -2.26 -11.54
CA LEU A 108 12.96 -1.66 -11.15
C LEU A 108 14.16 -2.58 -11.37
N VAL A 109 14.06 -3.84 -10.97
CA VAL A 109 15.16 -4.82 -11.14
C VAL A 109 15.42 -5.11 -12.63
N PRO A 110 14.43 -5.40 -13.48
CA PRO A 110 14.68 -5.60 -14.91
C PRO A 110 15.22 -4.37 -15.63
N GLY A 111 14.81 -3.16 -15.19
CA GLY A 111 15.18 -1.93 -15.87
C GLY A 111 16.48 -1.28 -15.38
N LEU A 112 16.82 -1.43 -14.11
CA LEU A 112 17.90 -0.69 -13.44
C LEU A 112 18.81 -1.58 -12.57
N GLY A 113 18.45 -2.84 -12.32
CA GLY A 113 19.09 -3.71 -11.34
C GLY A 113 20.60 -3.90 -11.51
N ALA A 114 21.10 -3.83 -12.74
CA ALA A 114 22.52 -3.98 -13.05
C ALA A 114 23.40 -2.80 -12.60
N HIS A 115 22.81 -1.62 -12.33
CA HIS A 115 23.58 -0.46 -11.88
C HIS A 115 24.19 -0.71 -10.50
N LYS A 116 25.39 -0.19 -10.30
CA LYS A 116 25.98 -0.10 -8.95
C LYS A 116 25.21 0.96 -8.16
N LEU A 117 24.82 0.62 -6.92
CA LEU A 117 23.99 1.48 -6.07
C LEU A 117 24.62 2.88 -5.85
N ASP A 118 25.95 2.93 -5.75
CA ASP A 118 26.71 4.16 -5.53
C ASP A 118 27.03 4.94 -6.80
N ARG A 119 26.65 4.41 -7.98
CA ARG A 119 26.80 5.06 -9.28
C ARG A 119 25.44 5.32 -9.96
N LEU A 120 24.37 5.20 -9.20
CA LEU A 120 23.05 5.49 -9.72
C LEU A 120 22.83 7.00 -9.76
N GLU A 121 22.58 7.53 -10.94
CA GLU A 121 22.37 8.95 -11.20
C GLU A 121 20.90 9.25 -11.50
N PRO A 122 20.41 10.50 -11.29
CA PRO A 122 19.04 10.91 -11.59
C PRO A 122 18.64 10.62 -13.04
N GLU A 123 19.54 10.82 -13.98
CA GLU A 123 19.33 10.62 -15.41
C GLU A 123 19.05 9.17 -15.78
N HIS A 124 19.62 8.22 -15.04
CA HIS A 124 19.32 6.79 -15.20
C HIS A 124 17.85 6.52 -14.88
N LEU A 125 17.34 7.11 -13.80
CA LEU A 125 15.95 6.98 -13.37
C LEU A 125 14.99 7.61 -14.36
N GLU A 126 15.26 8.84 -14.79
CA GLU A 126 14.42 9.57 -15.76
C GLU A 126 14.36 8.85 -17.11
N ARG A 127 15.49 8.32 -17.59
CA ARG A 127 15.54 7.50 -18.80
C ARG A 127 14.73 6.22 -18.66
N PHE A 128 14.80 5.59 -17.49
CA PHE A 128 14.03 4.38 -17.18
C PHE A 128 12.52 4.68 -17.21
N TYR A 129 12.04 5.76 -16.59
CA TYR A 129 10.63 6.11 -16.60
C TYR A 129 10.12 6.37 -18.03
N ARG A 130 10.91 7.07 -18.85
CA ARG A 130 10.57 7.27 -20.29
C ARG A 130 10.48 5.93 -21.04
N LYS A 131 11.40 4.99 -20.77
CA LYS A 131 11.34 3.64 -21.37
C LYS A 131 10.09 2.87 -20.92
N MET A 132 9.70 2.94 -19.65
CA MET A 132 8.48 2.32 -19.16
C MET A 132 7.26 2.85 -19.93
N GLN A 133 7.14 4.16 -20.07
CA GLN A 133 6.01 4.77 -20.78
C GLN A 133 6.01 4.45 -22.29
N ALA A 134 7.17 4.48 -22.94
CA ALA A 134 7.32 4.07 -24.33
C ALA A 134 6.96 2.59 -24.56
N ALA A 135 7.15 1.73 -23.54
CA ALA A 135 6.74 0.31 -23.56
C ALA A 135 5.25 0.10 -23.17
N GLY A 136 4.45 1.17 -23.05
CA GLY A 136 3.02 1.11 -22.78
C GLY A 136 2.61 1.15 -21.31
N SER A 137 3.55 1.37 -20.37
CA SER A 137 3.19 1.61 -18.97
C SER A 137 2.54 2.98 -18.80
N SER A 138 1.49 3.07 -17.97
CA SER A 138 0.88 4.37 -17.64
C SER A 138 1.85 5.25 -16.86
N ALA A 139 1.66 6.57 -16.93
CA ALA A 139 2.39 7.54 -16.12
C ALA A 139 2.23 7.24 -14.62
N GLY A 140 1.05 6.77 -14.18
CA GLY A 140 0.78 6.33 -12.82
C GLY A 140 1.65 5.16 -12.39
N THR A 141 1.85 4.15 -13.25
CA THR A 141 2.72 2.99 -12.96
C THR A 141 4.19 3.44 -12.82
N ALA A 142 4.67 4.28 -13.74
CA ALA A 142 6.03 4.80 -13.69
C ALA A 142 6.26 5.71 -12.45
N HIS A 143 5.26 6.49 -12.06
CA HIS A 143 5.29 7.28 -10.83
C HIS A 143 5.29 6.42 -9.56
N HIS A 144 4.57 5.28 -9.55
CA HIS A 144 4.63 4.31 -8.46
C HIS A 144 6.05 3.75 -8.31
N ALA A 145 6.67 3.33 -9.41
CA ALA A 145 8.05 2.86 -9.40
C ALA A 145 9.02 3.94 -8.88
N HIS A 146 8.83 5.23 -9.26
CA HIS A 146 9.59 6.34 -8.70
C HIS A 146 9.43 6.47 -7.17
N ARG A 147 8.20 6.40 -6.66
CA ARG A 147 7.96 6.47 -5.21
C ARG A 147 8.63 5.33 -4.47
N THR A 148 8.56 4.12 -5.00
CA THR A 148 9.15 2.93 -4.40
C THR A 148 10.68 3.03 -4.34
N ILE A 149 11.34 3.37 -5.47
CA ILE A 149 12.79 3.53 -5.48
C ILE A 149 13.26 4.69 -4.60
N ARG A 150 12.51 5.78 -4.53
CA ARG A 150 12.81 6.91 -3.64
C ARG A 150 12.83 6.49 -2.17
N VAL A 151 11.87 5.68 -1.72
CA VAL A 151 11.83 5.15 -0.35
C VAL A 151 13.01 4.20 -0.11
N ALA A 152 13.30 3.30 -1.04
CA ALA A 152 14.39 2.33 -0.94
C ALA A 152 15.78 3.01 -0.90
N LEU A 153 16.00 4.02 -1.74
CA LEU A 153 17.24 4.79 -1.74
C LEU A 153 17.37 5.70 -0.51
N GLY A 154 16.27 6.26 -0.01
CA GLY A 154 16.26 7.00 1.25
C GLY A 154 16.72 6.13 2.42
N GLU A 155 16.33 4.85 2.44
CA GLU A 155 16.82 3.89 3.42
C GLU A 155 18.31 3.56 3.20
N ALA A 156 18.76 3.49 1.95
CA ALA A 156 20.18 3.30 1.64
C ALA A 156 21.04 4.47 2.14
N VAL A 157 20.55 5.71 2.04
CA VAL A 157 21.20 6.90 2.61
C VAL A 157 21.26 6.81 4.14
N ARG A 158 20.13 6.51 4.81
CA ARG A 158 20.09 6.38 6.28
C ARG A 158 21.06 5.34 6.82
N ARG A 159 21.29 4.26 6.05
CA ARG A 159 22.22 3.17 6.41
C ARG A 159 23.66 3.41 5.94
N GLY A 160 23.94 4.54 5.30
CA GLY A 160 25.26 4.91 4.81
C GLY A 160 25.75 4.11 3.58
N HIS A 161 24.84 3.44 2.85
CA HIS A 161 25.21 2.73 1.62
C HIS A 161 25.43 3.68 0.45
N VAL A 162 24.78 4.83 0.42
CA VAL A 162 24.96 5.92 -0.54
C VAL A 162 24.95 7.27 0.19
N ALA A 163 25.58 8.28 -0.39
CA ALA A 163 25.64 9.62 0.20
C ALA A 163 24.37 10.42 -0.06
N THR A 164 23.77 10.24 -1.24
CA THR A 164 22.59 10.99 -1.71
C THR A 164 21.56 10.04 -2.33
N ASN A 165 20.33 10.48 -2.32
CA ASN A 165 19.22 9.76 -2.94
C ASN A 165 18.98 10.31 -4.36
N ALA A 166 19.43 9.61 -5.37
CA ALA A 166 19.28 10.00 -6.77
C ALA A 166 17.79 10.19 -7.16
N ALA A 167 16.85 9.46 -6.52
CA ALA A 167 15.42 9.60 -6.80
C ALA A 167 14.78 10.84 -6.16
N GLU A 168 15.44 11.55 -5.25
CA GLU A 168 14.98 12.85 -4.77
C GLU A 168 15.32 13.98 -5.75
N ILE A 169 16.37 13.78 -6.54
CA ILE A 169 16.83 14.75 -7.56
C ILE A 169 16.11 14.49 -8.89
N ALA A 170 15.91 13.21 -9.25
CA ALA A 170 15.25 12.81 -10.49
C ALA A 170 13.81 13.34 -10.57
N LYS A 171 13.45 13.84 -11.74
CA LYS A 171 12.07 14.28 -12.02
C LYS A 171 11.15 13.07 -12.10
N ALA A 172 10.14 13.03 -11.21
CA ALA A 172 9.09 12.03 -11.27
C ALA A 172 8.27 12.16 -12.56
N PRO A 173 7.72 11.06 -13.10
CA PRO A 173 6.74 11.13 -14.19
C PRO A 173 5.56 12.01 -13.80
N ARG A 174 5.19 12.92 -14.70
CA ARG A 174 4.04 13.80 -14.48
C ARG A 174 2.76 12.97 -14.51
N LEU A 175 1.92 13.14 -13.51
CA LEU A 175 0.58 12.60 -13.49
C LEU A 175 -0.36 13.64 -14.10
N GLU A 176 -1.19 13.20 -15.02
CA GLU A 176 -2.36 13.97 -15.43
C GLU A 176 -3.46 13.72 -14.41
N GLU A 177 -4.06 14.79 -13.90
CA GLU A 177 -5.24 14.66 -13.05
C GLU A 177 -6.40 14.25 -13.96
N GLU A 178 -6.92 13.04 -13.75
CA GLU A 178 -8.15 12.60 -14.37
C GLU A 178 -9.30 13.25 -13.60
N ASP A 179 -10.10 14.05 -14.25
CA ASP A 179 -11.35 14.54 -13.72
C ASP A 179 -12.29 13.34 -13.50
N ILE A 180 -12.62 13.10 -12.23
CA ILE A 180 -13.55 12.04 -11.86
C ILE A 180 -14.94 12.62 -11.96
N GLU A 181 -15.68 12.21 -13.00
CA GLU A 181 -17.06 12.56 -13.16
C GLU A 181 -17.94 11.60 -12.35
N PRO A 182 -18.62 12.07 -11.27
CA PRO A 182 -19.54 11.25 -10.50
C PRO A 182 -20.73 10.80 -11.37
N TYR A 183 -21.33 9.67 -11.05
CA TYR A 183 -22.61 9.26 -11.68
C TYR A 183 -23.71 10.24 -11.31
N THR A 184 -24.62 10.52 -12.27
CA THR A 184 -25.82 11.32 -12.01
C THR A 184 -26.81 10.54 -11.15
N ILE A 185 -27.81 11.23 -10.61
CA ILE A 185 -28.88 10.56 -9.82
C ILE A 185 -29.63 9.56 -10.69
N GLU A 186 -29.92 9.90 -11.95
CA GLU A 186 -30.59 9.03 -12.92
C GLU A 186 -29.77 7.79 -13.25
N GLU A 187 -28.43 7.93 -13.42
CA GLU A 187 -27.51 6.80 -13.60
C GLU A 187 -27.51 5.90 -12.35
N VAL A 188 -27.50 6.49 -11.14
CA VAL A 188 -27.58 5.74 -9.89
C VAL A 188 -28.89 4.98 -9.79
N GLN A 189 -30.02 5.61 -10.11
CA GLN A 189 -31.33 4.96 -10.10
C GLN A 189 -31.40 3.78 -11.08
N SER A 190 -30.88 3.95 -12.31
CA SER A 190 -30.76 2.87 -13.31
C SER A 190 -29.92 1.70 -12.79
N LEU A 191 -28.78 2.00 -12.14
CA LEU A 191 -27.93 1.00 -11.49
C LEU A 191 -28.66 0.26 -10.37
N LEU A 192 -29.44 0.95 -9.54
CA LEU A 192 -30.20 0.34 -8.45
C LEU A 192 -31.30 -0.59 -8.97
N VAL A 193 -32.00 -0.21 -10.04
CA VAL A 193 -33.02 -1.05 -10.70
C VAL A 193 -32.40 -2.33 -11.24
N GLU A 194 -31.28 -2.23 -11.93
CA GLU A 194 -30.60 -3.39 -12.48
C GLU A 194 -29.95 -4.26 -11.38
N ALA A 195 -29.38 -3.63 -10.36
CA ALA A 195 -28.82 -4.32 -9.20
C ALA A 195 -29.85 -5.17 -8.44
N ALA A 196 -31.13 -4.75 -8.41
CA ALA A 196 -32.20 -5.50 -7.74
C ALA A 196 -32.40 -6.91 -8.31
N LYS A 197 -31.98 -7.16 -9.55
CA LYS A 197 -32.03 -8.48 -10.20
C LYS A 197 -30.89 -9.42 -9.75
N LEU A 198 -29.89 -8.90 -9.05
CA LEU A 198 -28.71 -9.66 -8.65
C LEU A 198 -28.90 -10.30 -7.27
N ARG A 199 -28.31 -11.50 -7.09
CA ARG A 199 -28.33 -12.22 -5.80
C ARG A 199 -27.87 -11.36 -4.61
N ASN A 200 -26.75 -10.66 -4.76
CA ASN A 200 -26.21 -9.75 -3.73
C ASN A 200 -26.60 -8.29 -4.03
N SER A 201 -27.86 -8.01 -4.34
CA SER A 201 -28.35 -6.67 -4.70
C SER A 201 -27.95 -5.59 -3.69
N ALA A 202 -28.12 -5.86 -2.40
CA ALA A 202 -27.78 -4.97 -1.30
C ALA A 202 -26.30 -4.51 -1.33
N ARG A 203 -25.39 -5.30 -1.92
CA ARG A 203 -23.98 -4.94 -2.10
C ARG A 203 -23.79 -3.65 -2.91
N TRP A 204 -24.59 -3.49 -3.96
CA TRP A 204 -24.50 -2.35 -4.87
C TRP A 204 -25.20 -1.13 -4.31
N VAL A 205 -26.30 -1.35 -3.61
CA VAL A 205 -26.98 -0.29 -2.85
C VAL A 205 -26.05 0.31 -1.80
N VAL A 206 -25.34 -0.52 -1.05
CA VAL A 206 -24.33 -0.08 -0.07
C VAL A 206 -23.19 0.69 -0.74
N ALA A 207 -22.77 0.30 -1.95
CA ALA A 207 -21.71 1.02 -2.67
C ALA A 207 -22.15 2.43 -3.09
N LEU A 208 -23.37 2.55 -3.63
CA LEU A 208 -23.91 3.79 -4.22
C LEU A 208 -24.47 4.75 -3.16
N ALA A 209 -25.12 4.22 -2.10
CA ALA A 209 -25.75 5.06 -1.07
C ALA A 209 -24.81 5.41 0.08
N LEU A 210 -23.94 4.49 0.51
CA LEU A 210 -23.06 4.69 1.66
C LEU A 210 -21.62 4.95 1.27
N GLY A 211 -21.22 4.75 0.02
CA GLY A 211 -19.87 4.97 -0.48
C GLY A 211 -18.81 4.08 0.20
N LEU A 212 -19.14 2.85 0.64
CA LEU A 212 -18.18 1.96 1.25
C LEU A 212 -17.09 1.57 0.26
N ARG A 213 -15.83 1.53 0.74
CA ARG A 213 -14.74 0.96 -0.07
C ARG A 213 -15.02 -0.52 -0.33
N GLN A 214 -14.59 -1.04 -1.49
CA GLN A 214 -14.79 -2.46 -1.84
C GLN A 214 -14.43 -3.42 -0.70
N GLY A 215 -13.25 -3.25 -0.13
CA GLY A 215 -12.81 -4.14 0.95
C GLY A 215 -13.59 -3.96 2.25
N GLU A 216 -14.12 -2.78 2.53
CA GLU A 216 -15.01 -2.53 3.69
C GLU A 216 -16.33 -3.27 3.49
N ALA A 217 -16.94 -3.14 2.31
CA ALA A 217 -18.20 -3.84 2.02
C ALA A 217 -18.03 -5.37 2.00
N LEU A 218 -16.99 -5.89 1.33
CA LEU A 218 -16.72 -7.34 1.31
C LEU A 218 -16.24 -7.91 2.65
N GLY A 219 -15.78 -7.05 3.57
CA GLY A 219 -15.39 -7.40 4.93
C GLY A 219 -16.48 -7.18 5.97
N LEU A 220 -17.69 -6.77 5.55
CA LEU A 220 -18.79 -6.50 6.46
C LEU A 220 -19.42 -7.82 6.98
N HIS A 221 -19.64 -7.89 8.30
CA HIS A 221 -20.28 -9.01 8.95
C HIS A 221 -21.61 -8.58 9.56
N TRP A 222 -22.56 -9.53 9.71
CA TRP A 222 -23.85 -9.24 10.31
C TRP A 222 -23.76 -8.73 11.76
N GLU A 223 -22.72 -9.13 12.52
CA GLU A 223 -22.45 -8.60 13.87
C GLU A 223 -22.19 -7.08 13.91
N ASP A 224 -21.82 -6.49 12.76
CA ASP A 224 -21.54 -5.07 12.60
C ASP A 224 -22.74 -4.29 12.04
N VAL A 225 -23.88 -4.95 11.76
CA VAL A 225 -25.09 -4.35 11.20
C VAL A 225 -26.21 -4.43 12.21
N ASP A 226 -26.72 -3.27 12.62
CA ASP A 226 -27.88 -3.15 13.51
C ASP A 226 -29.06 -2.62 12.72
N LEU A 227 -29.90 -3.53 12.21
CA LEU A 227 -31.08 -3.18 11.41
C LEU A 227 -32.23 -2.61 12.24
N ALA A 228 -32.22 -2.79 13.55
CA ALA A 228 -33.23 -2.22 14.44
C ALA A 228 -32.92 -0.76 14.75
N ALA A 229 -31.66 -0.47 15.09
CA ALA A 229 -31.19 0.87 15.36
C ALA A 229 -30.84 1.67 14.08
N GLY A 230 -30.75 1.01 12.91
CA GLY A 230 -30.46 1.63 11.63
C GLY A 230 -29.00 2.08 11.46
N TYR A 231 -28.04 1.27 11.88
CA TYR A 231 -26.61 1.59 11.78
C TYR A 231 -25.77 0.43 11.26
N VAL A 232 -24.67 0.78 10.60
CA VAL A 232 -23.58 -0.13 10.27
C VAL A 232 -22.26 0.37 10.84
N ARG A 233 -21.45 -0.53 11.40
CA ARG A 233 -20.14 -0.25 11.95
C ARG A 233 -19.07 -0.78 11.02
N ILE A 234 -18.20 0.10 10.52
CA ILE A 234 -17.09 -0.28 9.64
C ILE A 234 -15.87 -0.52 10.51
N ARG A 235 -15.43 -1.79 10.61
CA ARG A 235 -14.31 -2.21 11.46
C ARG A 235 -13.23 -2.97 10.71
N LYS A 236 -13.62 -3.76 9.72
CA LYS A 236 -12.78 -4.70 9.00
C LYS A 236 -12.70 -4.33 7.53
N ASN A 237 -11.61 -4.73 6.89
CA ASN A 237 -11.39 -4.57 5.46
C ASN A 237 -10.96 -5.92 4.88
N ARG A 238 -11.70 -6.45 3.93
CA ARG A 238 -11.36 -7.67 3.21
C ARG A 238 -10.09 -7.45 2.40
N LEU A 239 -9.09 -8.31 2.60
CA LEU A 239 -7.88 -8.28 1.80
C LEU A 239 -8.02 -9.18 0.56
N ARG A 240 -7.32 -8.83 -0.51
CA ARG A 240 -7.21 -9.72 -1.67
C ARG A 240 -6.48 -10.99 -1.25
N PRO A 241 -7.05 -12.18 -1.45
CA PRO A 241 -6.39 -13.43 -1.05
C PRO A 241 -5.10 -13.63 -1.84
N LYS A 242 -4.05 -14.10 -1.16
CA LYS A 242 -2.81 -14.60 -1.75
C LYS A 242 -2.64 -16.07 -1.38
N TYR A 243 -2.11 -16.84 -2.31
CA TYR A 243 -1.89 -18.26 -2.15
C TYR A 243 -0.46 -18.64 -2.52
N ALA A 244 0.06 -19.66 -1.86
CA ALA A 244 1.26 -20.40 -2.25
C ALA A 244 0.86 -21.78 -2.77
N HIS A 245 1.82 -22.44 -3.43
CA HIS A 245 1.68 -23.83 -3.80
C HIS A 245 1.95 -24.72 -2.57
N GLY A 246 1.01 -25.60 -2.22
CA GLY A 246 1.21 -26.68 -1.25
C GLY A 246 1.47 -28.02 -1.91
N CYS A 247 1.81 -28.05 -3.22
CA CYS A 247 2.04 -29.29 -3.97
C CYS A 247 3.49 -29.81 -3.89
N GLY A 248 4.34 -29.19 -3.05
CA GLY A 248 5.72 -29.61 -2.84
C GLY A 248 6.65 -29.32 -4.02
N PRO A 249 7.77 -30.08 -4.14
CA PRO A 249 8.83 -29.80 -5.12
C PRO A 249 8.42 -29.98 -6.58
N ASN A 250 7.31 -30.72 -6.84
CA ASN A 250 6.76 -30.89 -8.17
C ASN A 250 5.58 -29.93 -8.37
N PRO A 251 5.77 -28.73 -8.97
CA PRO A 251 4.71 -27.77 -9.18
C PRO A 251 3.65 -28.32 -10.12
N CYS A 252 2.38 -28.08 -9.80
CA CYS A 252 1.22 -28.56 -10.58
C CYS A 252 1.05 -27.85 -11.95
N GLY A 253 2.00 -27.01 -12.39
CA GLY A 253 1.94 -26.27 -13.65
C GLY A 253 0.89 -25.14 -13.69
N ARG A 254 0.13 -24.92 -12.60
CA ARG A 254 -0.91 -23.89 -12.48
C ARG A 254 -0.36 -22.67 -11.73
N LYS A 255 -1.05 -21.54 -11.82
CA LYS A 255 -0.78 -20.40 -10.91
C LYS A 255 -1.16 -20.80 -9.48
N ALA A 256 -0.47 -20.26 -8.49
CA ALA A 256 -0.67 -20.61 -7.07
C ALA A 256 -2.15 -20.53 -6.62
N GLY A 257 -2.91 -19.52 -7.10
CA GLY A 257 -4.34 -19.39 -6.80
C GLY A 257 -5.24 -20.51 -7.36
N TYR A 258 -4.76 -21.27 -8.36
CA TYR A 258 -5.46 -22.38 -8.97
C TYR A 258 -4.81 -23.74 -8.63
N CYS A 259 -3.84 -23.76 -7.73
CA CYS A 259 -3.24 -24.99 -7.23
C CYS A 259 -4.27 -25.79 -6.43
N PRO A 260 -4.47 -27.10 -6.72
CA PRO A 260 -5.40 -27.94 -5.95
C PRO A 260 -5.06 -28.02 -4.46
N LYS A 261 -3.77 -27.90 -4.12
CA LYS A 261 -3.24 -27.87 -2.74
C LYS A 261 -2.78 -26.47 -2.35
N ARG A 262 -3.50 -25.42 -2.80
CA ARG A 262 -3.13 -24.05 -2.47
C ARG A 262 -3.23 -23.77 -0.99
N GLU A 263 -2.26 -23.08 -0.45
CA GLU A 263 -2.23 -22.58 0.91
C GLU A 263 -2.42 -21.07 0.93
N GLN A 264 -3.34 -20.58 1.78
CA GLN A 264 -3.55 -19.15 1.93
C GLN A 264 -2.40 -18.54 2.73
N THR A 265 -1.66 -17.62 2.11
CA THR A 265 -0.50 -16.95 2.73
C THR A 265 -0.82 -15.59 3.32
N ARG A 266 -2.04 -15.09 3.09
CA ARG A 266 -2.50 -13.79 3.59
C ARG A 266 -3.74 -13.98 4.44
N ARG A 267 -3.80 -13.22 5.57
CA ARG A 267 -5.02 -13.15 6.38
C ARG A 267 -6.21 -12.62 5.56
N GLU A 268 -7.40 -13.05 5.90
CA GLU A 268 -8.62 -12.66 5.18
C GLU A 268 -8.99 -11.20 5.40
N HIS A 269 -8.79 -10.71 6.61
CA HIS A 269 -9.18 -9.38 7.05
C HIS A 269 -8.04 -8.61 7.67
N LYS A 270 -8.15 -7.30 7.57
CA LYS A 270 -7.36 -6.32 8.30
C LYS A 270 -8.31 -5.36 9.00
N SER A 271 -8.01 -4.97 10.22
CA SER A 271 -8.67 -3.81 10.83
C SER A 271 -8.44 -2.58 9.97
N THR A 272 -9.39 -1.66 9.94
CA THR A 272 -9.24 -0.40 9.22
C THR A 272 -7.99 0.34 9.69
N LYS A 273 -7.22 0.88 8.74
CA LYS A 273 -5.83 1.37 8.95
C LYS A 273 -5.76 2.58 9.88
N SER A 274 -6.78 3.41 9.89
CA SER A 274 -6.83 4.65 10.68
C SER A 274 -8.03 4.67 11.63
N ARG A 275 -7.98 5.56 12.62
CA ARG A 275 -9.12 5.83 13.51
C ARG A 275 -10.34 6.29 12.72
N ALA A 276 -10.16 7.14 11.70
CA ALA A 276 -11.22 7.59 10.80
C ALA A 276 -11.83 6.47 9.97
N GLY A 277 -11.08 5.40 9.69
CA GLY A 277 -11.59 4.22 9.01
C GLY A 277 -12.58 3.41 9.86
N ARG A 278 -12.49 3.47 11.20
CA ARG A 278 -13.46 2.87 12.13
C ARG A 278 -14.57 3.87 12.41
N ARG A 279 -15.73 3.64 11.84
CA ARG A 279 -16.85 4.58 11.87
C ARG A 279 -18.20 3.88 11.90
N THR A 280 -19.21 4.60 12.33
CA THR A 280 -20.61 4.19 12.26
C THR A 280 -21.31 5.05 11.21
N ILE A 281 -22.12 4.42 10.38
CA ILE A 281 -22.88 5.08 9.31
C ILE A 281 -24.37 4.75 9.52
N GLY A 282 -25.25 5.75 9.41
CA GLY A 282 -26.69 5.57 9.41
C GLY A 282 -27.17 4.87 8.13
N LEU A 283 -28.15 4.01 8.25
CA LEU A 283 -28.77 3.30 7.13
C LEU A 283 -30.07 4.00 6.75
N PRO A 284 -30.28 4.38 5.46
CA PRO A 284 -31.57 4.80 4.97
C PRO A 284 -32.64 3.70 5.12
N ASP A 285 -33.89 4.05 5.40
CA ASP A 285 -34.96 3.07 5.59
C ASP A 285 -35.16 2.12 4.38
N PRO A 286 -35.07 2.57 3.11
CA PRO A 286 -35.09 1.67 1.97
C PRO A 286 -33.96 0.64 2.00
N LEU A 287 -32.74 1.03 2.40
CA LEU A 287 -31.61 0.12 2.51
C LEU A 287 -31.80 -0.89 3.65
N ILE A 288 -32.40 -0.48 4.78
CA ILE A 288 -32.75 -1.39 5.87
C ILE A 288 -33.68 -2.51 5.38
N LYS A 289 -34.73 -2.15 4.59
CA LYS A 289 -35.61 -3.13 3.98
C LYS A 289 -34.87 -4.10 3.06
N ILE A 290 -34.02 -3.57 2.19
CA ILE A 290 -33.22 -4.38 1.26
C ILE A 290 -32.27 -5.32 2.02
N LEU A 291 -31.62 -4.85 3.09
CA LEU A 291 -30.75 -5.67 3.92
C LEU A 291 -31.50 -6.77 4.69
N ARG A 292 -32.72 -6.51 5.16
CA ARG A 292 -33.58 -7.55 5.79
C ARG A 292 -33.94 -8.64 4.78
N GLN A 293 -34.39 -8.26 3.59
CA GLN A 293 -34.70 -9.20 2.50
C GLN A 293 -33.45 -10.02 2.10
N HIS A 294 -32.28 -9.36 2.08
CA HIS A 294 -31.00 -10.02 1.81
C HIS A 294 -30.65 -11.02 2.90
N GLN A 295 -30.85 -10.68 4.18
CA GLN A 295 -30.63 -11.59 5.32
C GLN A 295 -31.54 -12.81 5.26
N GLU A 296 -32.82 -12.63 4.95
CA GLU A 296 -33.77 -13.71 4.78
C GLU A 296 -33.42 -14.62 3.59
N ALA A 297 -32.97 -14.04 2.48
CA ALA A 297 -32.52 -14.80 1.32
C ALA A 297 -31.25 -15.63 1.65
N GLN A 298 -30.32 -15.03 2.37
CA GLN A 298 -29.09 -15.71 2.80
C GLN A 298 -29.39 -16.83 3.82
N GLU A 299 -30.41 -16.67 4.68
CA GLU A 299 -30.83 -17.72 5.60
C GLU A 299 -31.43 -18.92 4.84
N ARG A 300 -32.22 -18.68 3.79
CA ARG A 300 -32.72 -19.76 2.91
C ARG A 300 -31.56 -20.50 2.22
N GLU A 301 -30.54 -19.77 1.76
CA GLU A 301 -29.32 -20.38 1.21
C GLU A 301 -28.54 -21.21 2.24
N ARG A 302 -28.46 -20.72 3.47
CA ARG A 302 -27.82 -21.43 4.59
C ARG A 302 -28.51 -22.79 4.83
N VAL A 303 -29.82 -22.78 4.88
CA VAL A 303 -30.61 -24.01 5.07
C VAL A 303 -30.40 -24.97 3.88
N ALA A 304 -30.40 -24.44 2.65
CA ALA A 304 -30.22 -25.27 1.44
C ALA A 304 -28.80 -25.85 1.34
N ALA A 305 -27.76 -25.10 1.74
CA ALA A 305 -26.37 -25.55 1.72
C ALA A 305 -26.06 -26.55 2.84
N GLY A 306 -26.81 -26.56 3.95
CA GLY A 306 -26.62 -27.50 5.06
C GLY A 306 -25.17 -27.53 5.58
N ALA A 307 -24.53 -28.69 5.48
CA ALA A 307 -23.14 -28.89 5.95
C ALA A 307 -22.08 -28.15 5.14
N ASP A 308 -22.38 -27.73 3.92
CA ASP A 308 -21.45 -26.97 3.06
C ASP A 308 -21.40 -25.48 3.40
N TRP A 309 -22.25 -25.03 4.33
CA TRP A 309 -22.26 -23.63 4.76
C TRP A 309 -21.05 -23.26 5.59
N GLU A 310 -20.25 -22.29 5.12
CA GLU A 310 -19.00 -21.89 5.81
C GLU A 310 -19.22 -21.12 7.12
N GLY A 311 -20.41 -20.56 7.38
CA GLY A 311 -20.77 -19.95 8.67
C GLY A 311 -19.94 -18.74 9.13
N LYS A 312 -19.30 -18.04 8.20
CA LYS A 312 -18.35 -16.93 8.53
C LYS A 312 -19.01 -15.60 8.85
N GLY A 313 -20.35 -15.51 8.74
CA GLY A 313 -21.13 -14.32 9.12
C GLY A 313 -21.01 -13.10 8.20
N TYR A 314 -20.51 -13.25 6.96
CA TYR A 314 -20.44 -12.16 5.99
C TYR A 314 -21.85 -11.68 5.59
N VAL A 315 -22.01 -10.36 5.47
CA VAL A 315 -23.22 -9.79 4.88
C VAL A 315 -23.30 -10.14 3.40
N PHE A 316 -22.20 -9.96 2.65
CA PHE A 316 -22.10 -10.31 1.23
C PHE A 316 -21.25 -11.55 1.06
N ALA A 317 -21.88 -12.69 0.87
CA ALA A 317 -21.26 -13.99 0.83
C ALA A 317 -21.49 -14.72 -0.51
N SER A 318 -20.71 -15.79 -0.73
CA SER A 318 -20.99 -16.79 -1.76
C SER A 318 -22.26 -17.56 -1.44
N PRO A 319 -22.83 -18.36 -2.38
CA PRO A 319 -24.02 -19.20 -2.11
C PRO A 319 -23.85 -20.19 -0.96
N VAL A 320 -22.63 -20.49 -0.56
CA VAL A 320 -22.29 -21.37 0.57
C VAL A 320 -21.74 -20.60 1.79
N GLY A 321 -22.04 -19.30 1.92
CA GLY A 321 -21.64 -18.49 3.07
C GLY A 321 -20.18 -18.06 3.12
N GLY A 322 -19.36 -18.41 2.12
CA GLY A 322 -17.96 -18.06 2.04
C GLY A 322 -17.71 -16.61 1.56
N PRO A 323 -16.48 -16.11 1.70
CA PRO A 323 -16.13 -14.75 1.34
C PRO A 323 -16.12 -14.52 -0.18
N LEU A 324 -16.62 -13.37 -0.62
CA LEU A 324 -16.54 -12.96 -2.02
C LEU A 324 -15.10 -12.57 -2.40
N SER A 325 -14.72 -12.90 -3.65
CA SER A 325 -13.48 -12.45 -4.24
C SER A 325 -13.59 -10.97 -4.69
N PRO A 326 -12.66 -10.09 -4.31
CA PRO A 326 -12.65 -8.71 -4.80
C PRO A 326 -12.57 -8.61 -6.34
N ASN A 327 -11.95 -9.60 -7.01
CA ASN A 327 -11.89 -9.64 -8.46
C ASN A 327 -13.25 -9.98 -9.08
N THR A 328 -13.95 -10.96 -8.51
CA THR A 328 -15.32 -11.31 -8.95
C THR A 328 -16.27 -10.13 -8.75
N ASP A 329 -16.22 -9.49 -7.59
CA ASP A 329 -17.01 -8.29 -7.26
C ASP A 329 -16.76 -7.16 -8.29
N PHE A 330 -15.50 -6.94 -8.69
CA PHE A 330 -15.17 -5.98 -9.74
C PHE A 330 -15.78 -6.34 -11.10
N HIS A 331 -15.73 -7.61 -11.50
CA HIS A 331 -16.34 -8.03 -12.77
C HIS A 331 -17.86 -7.93 -12.76
N VAL A 332 -18.50 -8.20 -11.63
CA VAL A 332 -19.96 -8.01 -11.48
C VAL A 332 -20.31 -6.52 -11.58
N TRP A 333 -19.49 -5.62 -10.99
CA TRP A 333 -19.67 -4.16 -11.16
C TRP A 333 -19.62 -3.76 -12.63
N LYS A 334 -18.60 -4.21 -13.37
CA LYS A 334 -18.47 -3.90 -14.79
C LYS A 334 -19.61 -4.46 -15.63
N LYS A 335 -20.15 -5.62 -15.23
CA LYS A 335 -21.37 -6.17 -15.86
C LYS A 335 -22.59 -5.32 -15.54
N LEU A 336 -22.78 -4.93 -14.29
CA LEU A 336 -23.88 -4.08 -13.83
C LEU A 336 -23.94 -2.75 -14.59
N LEU A 337 -22.81 -2.08 -14.80
CA LEU A 337 -22.74 -0.85 -15.60
C LEU A 337 -23.26 -1.05 -17.03
N ARG A 338 -22.84 -2.16 -17.69
CA ARG A 338 -23.29 -2.48 -19.05
C ARG A 338 -24.77 -2.82 -19.10
N ASP A 339 -25.25 -3.64 -18.17
CA ASP A 339 -26.64 -4.10 -18.12
C ASP A 339 -27.59 -2.93 -17.82
N ALA A 340 -27.17 -1.97 -17.04
CA ALA A 340 -27.90 -0.74 -16.74
C ALA A 340 -27.81 0.35 -17.84
N GLY A 341 -26.98 0.14 -18.87
CA GLY A 341 -26.74 1.12 -19.92
C GLY A 341 -26.01 2.39 -19.42
N VAL A 342 -25.28 2.28 -18.30
CA VAL A 342 -24.53 3.37 -17.70
C VAL A 342 -23.08 3.35 -18.19
N ARG A 343 -22.47 4.52 -18.32
CA ARG A 343 -21.09 4.69 -18.76
C ARG A 343 -20.11 3.86 -17.91
N ASP A 344 -19.02 3.43 -18.53
CA ASP A 344 -17.99 2.68 -17.82
C ASP A 344 -17.30 3.53 -16.76
N GLY A 345 -17.02 2.95 -15.60
CA GLY A 345 -16.36 3.59 -14.49
C GLY A 345 -15.78 2.59 -13.49
N ARG A 346 -14.95 3.09 -12.61
CA ARG A 346 -14.33 2.28 -11.57
C ARG A 346 -15.33 2.08 -10.42
N LEU A 347 -15.26 0.96 -9.71
CA LEU A 347 -16.08 0.74 -8.51
C LEU A 347 -15.85 1.85 -7.44
N HIS A 348 -14.67 2.47 -7.43
CA HIS A 348 -14.39 3.59 -6.52
C HIS A 348 -15.16 4.87 -6.89
N ASP A 349 -15.60 5.00 -8.13
CA ASP A 349 -16.38 6.15 -8.59
C ASP A 349 -17.79 6.16 -7.99
N ALA A 350 -18.36 4.99 -7.65
CA ALA A 350 -19.58 4.89 -6.84
C ALA A 350 -19.43 5.58 -5.47
N ARG A 351 -18.24 5.52 -4.87
CA ARG A 351 -17.94 6.23 -3.63
C ARG A 351 -17.80 7.74 -3.83
N HIS A 352 -17.19 8.18 -4.94
CA HIS A 352 -17.13 9.60 -5.29
C HIS A 352 -18.56 10.14 -5.52
N THR A 353 -19.40 9.36 -6.18
CA THR A 353 -20.82 9.67 -6.37
C THR A 353 -21.54 9.83 -5.04
N ALA A 354 -21.42 8.89 -4.12
CA ALA A 354 -22.04 9.00 -2.80
C ALA A 354 -21.61 10.27 -2.05
N ALA A 355 -20.31 10.62 -2.10
CA ALA A 355 -19.80 11.85 -1.50
C ALA A 355 -20.38 13.11 -2.17
N THR A 356 -20.49 13.12 -3.50
CA THR A 356 -21.08 14.23 -4.27
C THR A 356 -22.57 14.40 -3.96
N VAL A 357 -23.32 13.30 -3.87
CA VAL A 357 -24.74 13.35 -3.47
C VAL A 357 -24.88 13.98 -2.07
N LEU A 358 -24.04 13.60 -1.10
CA LEU A 358 -24.05 14.20 0.23
C LEU A 358 -23.77 15.72 0.18
N LEU A 359 -22.86 16.17 -0.69
CA LEU A 359 -22.58 17.60 -0.89
C LEU A 359 -23.79 18.33 -1.50
N ILE A 360 -24.42 17.77 -2.52
CA ILE A 360 -25.64 18.33 -3.16
C ILE A 360 -26.77 18.48 -2.14
N LEU A 361 -26.90 17.51 -1.22
CA LEU A 361 -27.88 17.53 -0.14
C LEU A 361 -27.53 18.53 0.99
N GLY A 362 -26.44 19.29 0.86
CA GLY A 362 -26.00 20.27 1.84
C GLY A 362 -25.52 19.66 3.16
N VAL A 363 -25.05 18.40 3.14
CA VAL A 363 -24.51 17.74 4.33
C VAL A 363 -23.19 18.41 4.71
N PRO A 364 -23.00 18.82 5.98
CA PRO A 364 -21.77 19.48 6.41
C PRO A 364 -20.51 18.59 6.16
N ASP A 365 -19.41 19.19 5.70
CA ASP A 365 -18.14 18.51 5.38
C ASP A 365 -17.66 17.54 6.46
N VAL A 366 -17.79 17.95 7.74
CA VAL A 366 -17.37 17.11 8.88
C VAL A 366 -18.17 15.81 8.95
N VAL A 367 -19.47 15.86 8.59
CA VAL A 367 -20.34 14.68 8.55
C VAL A 367 -19.98 13.80 7.36
N ILE A 368 -19.72 14.41 6.19
CA ILE A 368 -19.25 13.69 5.00
C ILE A 368 -17.91 12.99 5.30
N ASP A 369 -16.94 13.70 5.90
CA ASP A 369 -15.65 13.14 6.30
C ASP A 369 -15.83 11.93 7.22
N SER A 370 -16.76 12.05 8.19
CA SER A 370 -17.08 10.96 9.12
C SER A 370 -17.69 9.74 8.40
N ILE A 371 -18.67 9.95 7.50
CA ILE A 371 -19.31 8.88 6.73
C ILE A 371 -18.31 8.22 5.80
N MET A 372 -17.52 9.03 5.08
CA MET A 372 -16.50 8.54 4.13
C MET A 372 -15.27 7.96 4.83
N GLY A 373 -15.03 8.26 6.11
CA GLY A 373 -13.81 7.86 6.83
C GLY A 373 -12.58 8.47 6.19
N TRP A 374 -12.64 9.77 5.89
CA TRP A 374 -11.50 10.58 5.48
C TRP A 374 -10.82 11.16 6.73
N GLU A 375 -9.50 11.28 6.68
CA GLU A 375 -8.78 11.97 7.74
C GLU A 375 -8.91 13.48 7.53
N PRO A 376 -9.37 14.24 8.53
CA PRO A 376 -9.47 15.68 8.41
C PRO A 376 -8.07 16.28 8.13
N GLY A 377 -8.00 17.25 7.23
CA GLY A 377 -6.81 18.11 7.05
C GLY A 377 -6.45 18.86 8.33
N GLY A 378 -5.27 19.54 8.40
CA GLY A 378 -4.72 20.11 9.63
C GLY A 378 -5.69 20.98 10.46
N ALA A 379 -6.43 21.92 9.85
CA ALA A 379 -7.44 22.76 10.52
C ALA A 379 -8.73 21.98 10.85
N ALA A 380 -9.12 21.02 10.01
CA ALA A 380 -10.26 20.14 10.24
C ALA A 380 -9.98 19.10 11.33
N ARG A 381 -8.71 18.70 11.53
CA ARG A 381 -8.29 17.78 12.60
C ARG A 381 -8.54 18.36 14.00
N MET A 382 -8.40 19.66 14.15
CA MET A 382 -8.71 20.36 15.42
C MET A 382 -10.22 20.47 15.64
N ARG A 383 -10.99 20.79 14.60
CA ARG A 383 -12.47 20.84 14.67
C ARG A 383 -13.07 19.47 14.98
N ALA A 384 -12.58 18.39 14.38
CA ALA A 384 -13.06 17.03 14.63
C ALA A 384 -12.88 16.54 16.09
N ARG A 385 -12.00 17.17 16.88
CA ARG A 385 -11.87 16.88 18.32
C ARG A 385 -13.04 17.43 19.16
N TYR A 386 -13.71 18.46 18.69
CA TYR A 386 -14.78 19.15 19.42
C TYR A 386 -16.17 18.92 18.81
N MET A 387 -16.25 18.39 17.58
CA MET A 387 -17.51 18.10 16.91
C MET A 387 -17.79 16.60 16.94
N HIS A 388 -18.78 16.20 17.73
CA HIS A 388 -19.27 14.83 17.77
C HIS A 388 -20.41 14.66 16.77
N VAL A 389 -20.24 13.76 15.79
CA VAL A 389 -21.33 13.33 14.92
C VAL A 389 -22.27 12.45 15.74
N THR A 390 -23.47 12.96 16.03
CA THR A 390 -24.46 12.24 16.84
C THR A 390 -25.24 11.23 16.01
N GLY A 391 -25.83 10.24 16.67
CA GLY A 391 -26.72 9.27 16.00
C GLY A 391 -27.89 9.93 15.28
N THR A 392 -28.44 11.02 15.83
CA THR A 392 -29.53 11.80 15.20
C THR A 392 -29.06 12.44 13.88
N MET A 393 -27.85 13.01 13.83
CA MET A 393 -27.30 13.57 12.60
C MET A 393 -27.11 12.50 11.53
N LEU A 394 -26.58 11.34 11.90
CA LEU A 394 -26.40 10.21 10.97
C LEU A 394 -27.74 9.73 10.41
N ARG A 395 -28.79 9.62 11.23
CA ARG A 395 -30.12 9.22 10.74
C ARG A 395 -30.72 10.27 9.81
N LYS A 396 -30.59 11.56 10.13
CA LYS A 396 -31.10 12.62 9.24
C LYS A 396 -30.46 12.56 7.87
N VAL A 397 -29.12 12.39 7.83
CA VAL A 397 -28.38 12.26 6.57
C VAL A 397 -28.77 10.98 5.83
N ALA A 398 -28.93 9.86 6.55
CA ALA A 398 -29.37 8.60 5.95
C ALA A 398 -30.75 8.75 5.30
N GLN A 399 -31.69 9.45 5.96
CA GLN A 399 -32.99 9.72 5.40
C GLN A 399 -32.92 10.59 4.14
N GLN A 400 -32.13 11.68 4.15
CA GLN A 400 -31.92 12.52 2.97
C GLN A 400 -31.39 11.75 1.76
N VAL A 401 -30.45 10.82 2.00
CA VAL A 401 -29.93 9.93 0.94
C VAL A 401 -31.01 8.99 0.45
N GLY A 402 -31.85 8.47 1.35
CA GLY A 402 -32.98 7.63 1.01
C GLY A 402 -33.98 8.37 0.09
N ASP A 403 -34.38 9.56 0.48
CA ASP A 403 -35.29 10.39 -0.28
C ASP A 403 -34.74 10.73 -1.68
N ALA A 404 -33.45 11.11 -1.77
CA ALA A 404 -32.82 11.46 -3.04
C ALA A 404 -32.66 10.28 -4.02
N LEU A 405 -32.37 9.08 -3.53
CA LEU A 405 -32.07 7.93 -4.40
C LEU A 405 -33.29 7.04 -4.69
N TRP A 406 -34.34 7.06 -3.86
CA TRP A 406 -35.52 6.19 -4.00
C TRP A 406 -36.84 6.93 -4.24
N GLU A 407 -36.91 8.25 -4.02
CA GLU A 407 -38.06 9.01 -4.47
C GLU A 407 -38.00 9.18 -5.99
N LEU A 408 -39.05 8.74 -6.67
CA LEU A 408 -39.23 9.01 -8.10
C LEU A 408 -39.36 10.53 -8.31
N PRO A 409 -38.81 11.11 -9.39
CA PRO A 409 -39.08 12.51 -9.73
C PRO A 409 -40.58 12.71 -9.82
N LYS A 410 -41.09 13.66 -9.02
CA LYS A 410 -42.49 14.06 -9.11
C LYS A 410 -42.71 14.55 -10.55
N THR A 411 -43.42 13.75 -11.32
CA THR A 411 -43.91 14.15 -12.65
C THR A 411 -44.80 15.37 -12.43
N ASN A 412 -44.32 16.53 -12.91
CA ASN A 412 -45.14 17.73 -13.04
C ASN A 412 -46.20 17.51 -14.13
#